data_4b487d02c72a90f047727496224bbaf7
#
_entry.id   4b487d02c72a90f047727496224bbaf7
#
_cell.length_a   1.000
_cell.length_b   1.000
_cell.length_c   1.000
_cell.angle_alpha   90.00
_cell.angle_beta   90.00
_cell.angle_gamma   90.00
#
_symmetry.space_group_name_H-M   'P 1'
#
loop_
_entity.id
_entity.type
_entity.pdbx_description
1 polymer ?
#
loop_
_entity_poly.entity_id
_entity_poly.type
_entity_poly.pdbx_seq_one_letter_code
_entity_poly.pdbx_strand_id
1 'polypeptide(L)'
;SCQESENVESISKLTSNPYKISVDEAKDIVLDFMQVFQGSDSCKTRTKMRNLEIESVEIVDANKVITRSVGIEDTLLYAVNFSNNGGYVLVGADRRTEPIFGVIDNGSFSEKSVEENPNFAYFLNLALGKAVYDVKTSTTKAVNLGIGDYDNVYGSAYHLTSKWGQGAPYNVYCPGPYTGCVAVAVAQILSYFPVIGNVSWQDNLASGSAILHWNQIQSDCFKNDGRLNTFTTPQSANEIAHLMRYLGVVLKAEYKDDGTSMESKDAINWINDWTSLKATKLKEYNANEIFMA
;
A
#
# COMPACT_ATOMS: atom_id res chain seq x y z
N SER A 1 -5.20 60.44 27.97
CA SER A 1 -5.16 59.03 28.25
C SER A 1 -6.03 58.27 27.27
N CYS A 2 -5.51 57.98 26.11
CA CYS A 2 -6.06 57.07 25.10
C CYS A 2 -4.88 56.42 24.44
N GLN A 3 -4.49 55.24 24.87
CA GLN A 3 -3.52 54.37 24.18
C GLN A 3 -3.50 52.99 24.85
N GLU A 4 -4.56 52.20 24.70
CA GLU A 4 -4.57 50.79 25.11
C GLU A 4 -5.65 49.97 24.36
N SER A 5 -5.84 50.20 23.08
CA SER A 5 -6.80 49.39 22.31
C SER A 5 -6.28 48.89 20.95
N GLU A 6 -4.99 49.03 20.63
CA GLU A 6 -4.44 48.60 19.33
C GLU A 6 -3.57 47.33 19.37
N ASN A 7 -3.48 46.62 20.52
CA ASN A 7 -2.57 45.49 20.66
C ASN A 7 -3.25 44.12 20.80
N VAL A 8 -4.57 44.00 20.60
CA VAL A 8 -5.29 42.74 20.74
C VAL A 8 -5.64 42.11 19.39
N GLU A 9 -5.67 42.87 18.30
CA GLU A 9 -5.96 42.35 16.95
C GLU A 9 -4.74 41.75 16.22
N SER A 10 -3.52 41.91 16.72
CA SER A 10 -2.31 41.39 16.09
C SER A 10 -1.88 40.01 16.57
N ILE A 11 -2.55 39.44 17.57
CA ILE A 11 -2.22 38.10 18.12
C ILE A 11 -3.06 36.97 17.50
N SER A 12 -4.14 37.26 16.77
CA SER A 12 -4.98 36.24 16.13
C SER A 12 -4.56 35.87 14.70
N LYS A 13 -3.46 36.38 14.18
CA LYS A 13 -2.76 35.83 12.99
C LYS A 13 -1.70 34.84 13.41
N LEU A 14 -2.03 33.89 14.28
CA LEU A 14 -1.25 32.65 14.45
C LEU A 14 -1.42 31.85 13.19
N THR A 15 -0.45 32.02 12.30
CA THR A 15 0.05 31.08 11.28
C THR A 15 -0.90 29.91 10.95
N SER A 16 -1.91 30.17 10.13
CA SER A 16 -2.63 29.10 9.46
C SER A 16 -1.61 28.35 8.61
N ASN A 17 -1.48 27.02 8.80
CA ASN A 17 -0.61 26.20 7.99
C ASN A 17 -0.97 26.40 6.50
N PRO A 18 -0.08 27.01 5.68
CA PRO A 18 -0.38 27.35 4.28
C PRO A 18 -0.49 26.07 3.40
N TYR A 19 -0.11 24.94 3.93
CA TYR A 19 -0.16 23.64 3.25
C TYR A 19 -1.38 22.82 3.64
N LYS A 20 -2.21 23.28 4.56
CA LYS A 20 -3.40 22.55 5.02
C LYS A 20 -4.38 22.35 3.87
N ILE A 21 -4.85 21.12 3.75
CA ILE A 21 -5.95 20.72 2.87
C ILE A 21 -7.25 20.78 3.69
N SER A 22 -8.25 21.49 3.19
CA SER A 22 -9.57 21.55 3.82
C SER A 22 -10.35 20.25 3.57
N VAL A 23 -11.40 20.02 4.37
CA VAL A 23 -12.29 18.85 4.18
C VAL A 23 -12.93 18.86 2.79
N ASP A 24 -13.36 20.00 2.28
CA ASP A 24 -13.98 20.10 0.96
C ASP A 24 -12.97 19.83 -0.15
N GLU A 25 -11.77 20.35 -0.03
CA GLU A 25 -10.68 20.05 -0.95
C GLU A 25 -10.29 18.55 -0.91
N ALA A 26 -10.29 17.91 0.25
CA ALA A 26 -10.06 16.48 0.36
C ALA A 26 -11.13 15.66 -0.37
N LYS A 27 -12.40 16.07 -0.32
CA LYS A 27 -13.48 15.46 -1.12
C LYS A 27 -13.23 15.60 -2.62
N ASP A 28 -12.85 16.79 -3.09
CA ASP A 28 -12.55 17.03 -4.50
C ASP A 28 -11.38 16.15 -4.99
N ILE A 29 -10.29 16.08 -4.23
CA ILE A 29 -9.14 15.20 -4.51
C ILE A 29 -9.59 13.74 -4.64
N VAL A 30 -10.46 13.26 -3.74
CA VAL A 30 -10.96 11.89 -3.79
C VAL A 30 -11.83 11.64 -5.02
N LEU A 31 -12.74 12.55 -5.34
CA LEU A 31 -13.63 12.38 -6.50
C LEU A 31 -12.84 12.36 -7.81
N ASP A 32 -11.90 13.28 -7.98
CA ASP A 32 -11.02 13.31 -9.15
C ASP A 32 -10.18 12.05 -9.27
N PHE A 33 -9.55 11.62 -8.16
CA PHE A 33 -8.79 10.39 -8.12
C PHE A 33 -9.65 9.17 -8.48
N MET A 34 -10.82 9.04 -7.88
CA MET A 34 -11.70 7.89 -8.10
C MET A 34 -12.27 7.81 -9.51
N GLN A 35 -12.51 8.93 -10.18
CA GLN A 35 -12.91 8.94 -11.59
C GLN A 35 -11.86 8.27 -12.47
N VAL A 36 -10.59 8.64 -12.30
CA VAL A 36 -9.47 8.05 -13.07
C VAL A 36 -9.21 6.60 -12.64
N PHE A 37 -9.21 6.34 -11.32
CA PHE A 37 -8.96 5.01 -10.76
C PHE A 37 -9.98 3.98 -11.25
N GLN A 38 -11.27 4.31 -11.28
CA GLN A 38 -12.31 3.42 -11.79
C GLN A 38 -12.33 3.29 -13.33
N GLY A 39 -11.87 4.31 -14.04
CA GLY A 39 -11.74 4.30 -15.50
C GLY A 39 -10.54 3.51 -16.01
N SER A 40 -9.57 3.19 -15.15
CA SER A 40 -8.36 2.47 -15.54
C SER A 40 -8.61 0.97 -15.74
N ASP A 41 -7.89 0.36 -16.69
CA ASP A 41 -7.93 -1.09 -16.93
C ASP A 41 -7.51 -1.92 -15.72
N SER A 42 -6.73 -1.33 -14.82
CA SER A 42 -6.31 -1.92 -13.54
C SER A 42 -7.47 -2.23 -12.60
N CYS A 43 -8.61 -1.56 -12.77
CA CYS A 43 -9.78 -1.73 -11.89
C CYS A 43 -10.77 -2.78 -12.39
N LYS A 44 -10.57 -3.36 -13.58
CA LYS A 44 -11.52 -4.33 -14.18
C LYS A 44 -11.66 -5.64 -13.41
N THR A 45 -10.69 -5.99 -12.55
CA THR A 45 -10.66 -7.21 -11.75
C THR A 45 -11.07 -7.01 -10.29
N ARG A 46 -11.29 -5.77 -9.85
CA ARG A 46 -11.75 -5.45 -8.49
C ARG A 46 -13.22 -5.09 -8.51
N THR A 47 -13.90 -5.37 -7.40
CA THR A 47 -15.28 -4.91 -7.19
C THR A 47 -15.29 -3.40 -7.41
N LYS A 48 -16.00 -2.93 -8.45
CA LYS A 48 -16.17 -1.50 -8.68
C LYS A 48 -16.85 -0.91 -7.46
N MET A 49 -16.27 0.10 -6.86
CA MET A 49 -16.98 0.94 -5.89
C MET A 49 -18.20 1.51 -6.61
N ARG A 50 -19.39 1.05 -6.25
CA ARG A 50 -20.63 1.27 -7.01
C ARG A 50 -21.21 2.66 -6.82
N ASN A 51 -20.81 3.35 -5.74
CA ASN A 51 -21.35 4.65 -5.40
C ASN A 51 -20.21 5.57 -4.94
N LEU A 52 -20.03 6.69 -5.63
CA LEU A 52 -19.08 7.74 -5.29
C LEU A 52 -19.72 8.86 -4.46
N GLU A 53 -20.93 8.64 -3.92
CA GLU A 53 -21.55 9.59 -3.00
C GLU A 53 -20.80 9.56 -1.66
N ILE A 54 -20.22 10.70 -1.31
CA ILE A 54 -19.50 10.85 -0.03
C ILE A 54 -20.52 10.96 1.09
N GLU A 55 -20.41 10.09 2.08
CA GLU A 55 -21.26 10.06 3.27
C GLU A 55 -20.67 10.93 4.38
N SER A 56 -19.40 10.74 4.69
CA SER A 56 -18.70 11.47 5.75
C SER A 56 -17.22 11.64 5.46
N VAL A 57 -16.60 12.57 6.19
CA VAL A 57 -15.15 12.72 6.26
C VAL A 57 -14.73 12.68 7.72
N GLU A 58 -13.93 11.67 8.06
CA GLU A 58 -13.41 11.50 9.41
C GLU A 58 -11.96 11.97 9.49
N ILE A 59 -11.59 12.58 10.61
CA ILE A 59 -10.19 12.89 10.91
C ILE A 59 -9.55 11.65 11.47
N VAL A 60 -8.44 11.22 10.88
CA VAL A 60 -7.62 10.13 11.43
C VAL A 60 -6.76 10.71 12.56
N ASP A 61 -7.15 10.45 13.81
CA ASP A 61 -6.45 10.97 14.99
C ASP A 61 -5.11 10.24 15.19
N ALA A 62 -4.03 10.95 14.88
CA ALA A 62 -2.67 10.43 15.04
C ALA A 62 -2.35 10.02 16.49
N ASN A 63 -2.91 10.73 17.48
CA ASN A 63 -2.64 10.42 18.90
C ASN A 63 -3.27 9.11 19.37
N LYS A 64 -4.32 8.64 18.69
CA LYS A 64 -4.97 7.35 18.98
C LYS A 64 -4.30 6.18 18.26
N VAL A 65 -3.61 6.44 17.16
CA VAL A 65 -2.98 5.41 16.33
C VAL A 65 -1.49 5.26 16.64
N ILE A 66 -0.80 6.37 16.89
CA ILE A 66 0.65 6.39 17.15
C ILE A 66 0.89 6.45 18.66
N THR A 67 1.66 5.50 19.18
CA THR A 67 1.99 5.37 20.63
C THR A 67 2.92 6.46 21.17
N ARG A 68 3.43 7.35 20.32
CA ARG A 68 4.31 8.48 20.72
C ARG A 68 3.67 9.80 20.35
N SER A 69 3.79 10.80 21.25
CA SER A 69 3.41 12.18 20.96
C SER A 69 4.19 12.70 19.74
N VAL A 70 3.49 13.00 18.68
CA VAL A 70 4.10 13.36 17.38
C VAL A 70 4.54 14.84 17.35
N GLY A 71 4.06 15.64 18.29
CA GLY A 71 4.36 17.08 18.36
C GLY A 71 3.86 17.87 17.13
N ILE A 72 2.84 17.37 16.45
CA ILE A 72 2.13 18.03 15.35
C ILE A 72 0.67 18.15 15.79
N GLU A 73 0.20 19.38 15.96
CA GLU A 73 -1.18 19.66 16.34
C GLU A 73 -2.15 19.62 15.16
N ASP A 74 -1.64 19.59 13.93
CA ASP A 74 -2.43 19.59 12.71
C ASP A 74 -2.94 18.20 12.32
N THR A 75 -4.10 18.17 11.67
CA THR A 75 -4.63 16.96 11.01
C THR A 75 -3.66 16.49 9.93
N LEU A 76 -3.30 15.21 9.96
CA LEU A 76 -2.38 14.60 9.00
C LEU A 76 -3.09 13.83 7.89
N LEU A 77 -4.18 13.16 8.23
CA LEU A 77 -4.97 12.34 7.28
C LEU A 77 -6.46 12.55 7.49
N TYR A 78 -7.20 12.48 6.40
CA TYR A 78 -8.66 12.31 6.37
C TYR A 78 -9.02 10.91 5.86
N ALA A 79 -10.12 10.36 6.37
CA ALA A 79 -10.80 9.21 5.77
C ALA A 79 -12.12 9.68 5.16
N VAL A 80 -12.25 9.61 3.84
CA VAL A 80 -13.45 10.00 3.10
C VAL A 80 -14.28 8.76 2.85
N ASN A 81 -15.39 8.61 3.57
CA ASN A 81 -16.28 7.47 3.50
C ASN A 81 -17.31 7.64 2.39
N PHE A 82 -17.58 6.56 1.66
CA PHE A 82 -18.66 6.51 0.67
C PHE A 82 -19.92 5.86 1.25
N SER A 83 -21.08 6.31 0.76
CA SER A 83 -22.39 5.85 1.20
C SER A 83 -22.56 4.34 1.07
N ASN A 84 -23.42 3.78 1.94
CA ASN A 84 -23.78 2.36 1.95
C ASN A 84 -22.61 1.40 2.16
N ASN A 85 -21.66 1.76 3.03
CA ASN A 85 -20.42 1.00 3.22
C ASN A 85 -19.67 0.75 1.91
N GLY A 86 -19.70 1.72 1.01
CA GLY A 86 -19.09 1.63 -0.34
C GLY A 86 -17.57 1.72 -0.34
N GLY A 87 -16.93 1.65 0.83
CA GLY A 87 -15.50 1.82 0.99
C GLY A 87 -15.13 3.23 1.42
N TYR A 88 -13.82 3.51 1.48
CA TYR A 88 -13.29 4.82 1.83
C TYR A 88 -11.90 5.06 1.24
N VAL A 89 -11.50 6.32 1.20
CA VAL A 89 -10.17 6.72 0.74
C VAL A 89 -9.46 7.47 1.86
N LEU A 90 -8.21 7.10 2.12
CA LEU A 90 -7.33 7.83 3.04
C LEU A 90 -6.56 8.91 2.28
N VAL A 91 -6.75 10.15 2.67
CA VAL A 91 -6.27 11.36 2.00
C VAL A 91 -5.32 12.11 2.91
N GLY A 92 -4.22 12.61 2.38
CA GLY A 92 -3.33 13.51 3.09
C GLY A 92 -4.02 14.85 3.41
N ALA A 93 -3.85 15.35 4.62
CA ALA A 93 -4.41 16.63 5.05
C ALA A 93 -3.43 17.80 4.93
N ASP A 94 -2.25 17.56 4.41
CA ASP A 94 -1.20 18.55 4.17
C ASP A 94 -0.61 18.38 2.78
N ARG A 95 -0.46 19.48 2.03
CA ARG A 95 0.03 19.46 0.63
C ARG A 95 1.48 19.01 0.48
N ARG A 96 2.19 18.82 1.55
CA ARG A 96 3.56 18.26 1.57
C ARG A 96 3.57 16.75 1.65
N THR A 97 2.43 16.13 1.95
CA THR A 97 2.29 14.68 2.06
C THR A 97 1.74 14.07 0.78
N GLU A 98 1.73 12.73 0.73
CA GLU A 98 1.01 11.99 -0.31
C GLU A 98 -0.45 12.44 -0.38
N PRO A 99 -1.01 12.69 -1.58
CA PRO A 99 -2.42 13.01 -1.69
C PRO A 99 -3.33 11.83 -1.33
N ILE A 100 -2.96 10.60 -1.71
CA ILE A 100 -3.73 9.37 -1.43
C ILE A 100 -2.83 8.34 -0.76
N PHE A 101 -3.20 7.93 0.44
CA PHE A 101 -2.50 6.89 1.20
C PHE A 101 -3.08 5.49 0.99
N GLY A 102 -4.35 5.38 0.65
CA GLY A 102 -4.98 4.09 0.42
C GLY A 102 -6.43 4.20 -0.04
N VAL A 103 -6.88 3.16 -0.73
CA VAL A 103 -8.26 2.98 -1.16
C VAL A 103 -8.75 1.64 -0.60
N ILE A 104 -9.84 1.69 0.12
CA ILE A 104 -10.52 0.53 0.68
C ILE A 104 -11.87 0.41 -0.02
N ASP A 105 -12.12 -0.70 -0.65
CA ASP A 105 -13.25 -0.92 -1.56
C ASP A 105 -14.55 -1.39 -0.91
N ASN A 106 -14.53 -1.59 0.42
CA ASN A 106 -15.70 -2.04 1.17
C ASN A 106 -15.63 -1.57 2.64
N GLY A 107 -16.78 -1.32 3.24
CA GLY A 107 -16.89 -0.87 4.63
C GLY A 107 -16.78 0.65 4.76
N SER A 108 -16.69 1.12 5.99
CA SER A 108 -16.50 2.54 6.34
C SER A 108 -15.40 2.65 7.39
N PHE A 109 -14.61 3.72 7.31
CA PHE A 109 -13.62 4.03 8.33
C PHE A 109 -14.32 4.43 9.63
N SER A 110 -13.85 3.87 10.72
CA SER A 110 -14.19 4.28 12.08
C SER A 110 -13.05 3.96 13.03
N GLU A 111 -12.95 4.62 14.17
CA GLU A 111 -11.96 4.31 15.20
C GLU A 111 -12.04 2.83 15.62
N LYS A 112 -13.26 2.31 15.74
CA LYS A 112 -13.51 0.91 16.08
C LYS A 112 -12.90 -0.06 15.05
N SER A 113 -12.97 0.26 13.75
CA SER A 113 -12.38 -0.58 12.70
C SER A 113 -10.85 -0.65 12.80
N VAL A 114 -10.21 0.38 13.36
CA VAL A 114 -8.77 0.37 13.64
C VAL A 114 -8.44 -0.54 14.84
N GLU A 115 -9.22 -0.44 15.92
CA GLU A 115 -9.04 -1.24 17.14
C GLU A 115 -9.25 -2.75 16.88
N GLU A 116 -10.24 -3.08 16.05
CA GLU A 116 -10.58 -4.47 15.72
C GLU A 116 -9.64 -5.11 14.68
N ASN A 117 -8.82 -4.32 13.97
CA ASN A 117 -7.92 -4.82 12.93
C ASN A 117 -6.46 -4.40 13.16
N PRO A 118 -5.66 -5.21 13.86
CA PRO A 118 -4.25 -4.87 14.14
C PRO A 118 -3.38 -4.63 12.89
N ASN A 119 -3.68 -5.29 11.78
CA ASN A 119 -2.94 -5.08 10.53
C ASN A 119 -3.27 -3.71 9.92
N PHE A 120 -4.53 -3.29 10.01
CA PHE A 120 -4.94 -1.98 9.56
C PHE A 120 -4.38 -0.87 10.48
N ALA A 121 -4.42 -1.08 11.81
CA ALA A 121 -3.76 -0.19 12.76
C ALA A 121 -2.26 -0.02 12.48
N TYR A 122 -1.57 -1.10 12.15
CA TYR A 122 -0.16 -1.07 11.75
C TYR A 122 0.05 -0.27 10.45
N PHE A 123 -0.77 -0.50 9.42
CA PHE A 123 -0.74 0.27 8.18
C PHE A 123 -0.95 1.77 8.44
N LEU A 124 -1.96 2.14 9.23
CA LEU A 124 -2.22 3.54 9.59
C LEU A 124 -1.05 4.18 10.34
N ASN A 125 -0.40 3.42 11.22
CA ASN A 125 0.79 3.90 11.93
C ASN A 125 1.91 4.26 10.94
N LEU A 126 2.16 3.41 9.94
CA LEU A 126 3.15 3.69 8.89
C LEU A 126 2.75 4.90 8.03
N ALA A 127 1.49 4.99 7.62
CA ALA A 127 0.97 6.10 6.83
C ALA A 127 1.09 7.45 7.57
N LEU A 128 0.70 7.48 8.83
CA LEU A 128 0.84 8.65 9.69
C LEU A 128 2.32 9.00 9.93
N GLY A 129 3.16 8.01 10.16
CA GLY A 129 4.61 8.20 10.30
C GLY A 129 5.23 8.83 9.06
N LYS A 130 4.83 8.36 7.86
CA LYS A 130 5.23 8.97 6.58
C LYS A 130 4.75 10.41 6.46
N ALA A 131 3.48 10.69 6.78
CA ALA A 131 2.93 12.03 6.72
C ALA A 131 3.69 13.00 7.66
N VAL A 132 3.99 12.58 8.89
CA VAL A 132 4.82 13.33 9.84
C VAL A 132 6.20 13.65 9.27
N TYR A 133 6.85 12.64 8.69
CA TYR A 133 8.17 12.81 8.08
C TYR A 133 8.12 13.84 6.94
N ASP A 134 7.15 13.72 6.05
CA ASP A 134 6.99 14.63 4.91
C ASP A 134 6.75 16.07 5.35
N VAL A 135 5.84 16.27 6.32
CA VAL A 135 5.57 17.59 6.88
C VAL A 135 6.83 18.22 7.51
N LYS A 136 7.67 17.43 8.17
CA LYS A 136 8.89 17.93 8.83
C LYS A 136 10.05 18.18 7.87
N THR A 137 10.12 17.45 6.77
CA THR A 137 11.29 17.47 5.87
C THR A 137 11.04 18.22 4.56
N SER A 138 9.78 18.29 4.09
CA SER A 138 9.45 18.96 2.84
C SER A 138 9.22 20.45 3.03
N THR A 139 9.93 21.25 2.25
CA THR A 139 9.76 22.72 2.19
C THR A 139 8.90 23.15 1.01
N THR A 140 8.51 22.23 0.14
CA THR A 140 7.73 22.48 -1.08
C THR A 140 6.43 21.69 -1.04
N LYS A 141 5.39 22.25 -1.69
CA LYS A 141 4.15 21.49 -1.95
C LYS A 141 4.50 20.21 -2.68
N ALA A 142 3.95 19.06 -2.25
CA ALA A 142 3.87 17.91 -3.10
C ALA A 142 3.17 18.37 -4.39
N VAL A 143 3.75 18.05 -5.53
CA VAL A 143 3.14 18.37 -6.82
C VAL A 143 1.82 17.60 -6.87
N ASN A 144 0.74 18.28 -7.25
CA ASN A 144 -0.56 17.63 -7.43
C ASN A 144 -0.46 16.80 -8.71
N LEU A 145 -0.08 15.54 -8.54
CA LEU A 145 0.22 14.66 -9.66
C LEU A 145 -1.05 13.95 -10.07
N GLY A 146 -1.40 14.07 -11.32
CA GLY A 146 -2.33 13.15 -11.96
C GLY A 146 -1.81 11.71 -11.82
N ILE A 147 -2.70 10.73 -11.86
CA ILE A 147 -2.33 9.29 -11.70
C ILE A 147 -1.19 8.86 -12.64
N GLY A 148 -1.02 9.53 -13.81
CA GLY A 148 0.07 9.28 -14.74
C GLY A 148 1.44 9.78 -14.30
N ASP A 149 1.50 10.64 -13.28
CA ASP A 149 2.75 11.26 -12.83
C ASP A 149 3.35 10.58 -11.60
N TYR A 150 2.63 9.63 -10.96
CA TYR A 150 3.15 8.88 -9.81
C TYR A 150 4.47 8.15 -10.15
N ASP A 151 4.60 7.63 -11.36
CA ASP A 151 5.81 6.95 -11.82
C ASP A 151 7.00 7.91 -11.97
N ASN A 152 6.78 9.22 -12.15
CA ASN A 152 7.82 10.21 -12.38
C ASN A 152 8.31 10.92 -11.11
N VAL A 153 7.53 10.99 -10.04
CA VAL A 153 7.89 11.70 -8.80
C VAL A 153 8.70 10.85 -7.85
N TYR A 154 8.41 9.57 -7.83
CA TYR A 154 9.20 8.59 -7.10
C TYR A 154 10.26 7.93 -7.98
N GLY A 155 10.47 8.47 -9.17
CA GLY A 155 11.46 8.02 -10.13
C GLY A 155 12.83 7.91 -9.48
N SER A 156 13.44 6.77 -9.62
CA SER A 156 14.70 6.25 -9.11
C SER A 156 14.67 5.45 -7.80
N ALA A 157 13.62 5.52 -6.99
CA ALA A 157 13.56 4.79 -5.72
C ALA A 157 12.68 3.52 -5.73
N TYR A 158 11.94 3.25 -6.81
CA TYR A 158 11.22 1.98 -6.92
C TYR A 158 12.15 0.86 -7.34
N HIS A 159 12.57 0.09 -6.35
CA HIS A 159 13.36 -1.11 -6.61
C HIS A 159 12.52 -2.26 -7.19
N LEU A 160 11.21 -2.30 -6.88
CA LEU A 160 10.32 -3.34 -7.37
C LEU A 160 9.55 -2.84 -8.60
N THR A 161 9.91 -3.34 -9.77
CA THR A 161 9.25 -3.01 -11.04
C THR A 161 8.14 -3.99 -11.42
N SER A 162 8.07 -5.15 -10.73
CA SER A 162 7.02 -6.13 -10.93
C SER A 162 5.69 -5.67 -10.35
N LYS A 163 4.59 -5.90 -11.08
CA LYS A 163 3.21 -5.53 -10.69
C LYS A 163 2.35 -6.78 -10.66
N TRP A 164 2.69 -7.74 -9.79
CA TRP A 164 2.06 -9.03 -9.74
C TRP A 164 0.79 -9.02 -8.89
N GLY A 165 -0.13 -9.91 -9.24
CA GLY A 165 -1.41 -10.05 -8.55
C GLY A 165 -1.56 -11.39 -7.84
N GLN A 166 -2.72 -11.61 -7.22
CA GLN A 166 -3.03 -12.83 -6.48
C GLN A 166 -3.83 -13.85 -7.27
N GLY A 167 -4.51 -13.42 -8.34
CA GLY A 167 -5.31 -14.27 -9.24
C GLY A 167 -4.47 -14.91 -10.33
N ALA A 168 -5.13 -15.38 -11.41
CA ALA A 168 -4.43 -15.96 -12.55
C ALA A 168 -3.48 -14.95 -13.23
N PRO A 169 -2.29 -15.37 -13.67
CA PRO A 169 -1.77 -16.76 -13.73
C PRO A 169 -1.08 -17.23 -12.44
N TYR A 170 -0.97 -16.40 -11.43
CA TYR A 170 -0.14 -16.64 -10.24
C TYR A 170 -0.68 -17.76 -9.35
N ASN A 171 -1.99 -17.95 -9.29
CA ASN A 171 -2.68 -18.90 -8.40
C ASN A 171 -2.92 -20.29 -9.00
N VAL A 172 -2.41 -20.58 -10.18
CA VAL A 172 -2.73 -21.83 -10.94
C VAL A 172 -2.54 -23.10 -10.11
N TYR A 173 -1.55 -23.14 -9.24
CA TYR A 173 -1.27 -24.29 -8.38
C TYR A 173 -1.76 -24.11 -6.93
N CYS A 174 -2.38 -22.99 -6.61
CA CYS A 174 -2.89 -22.73 -5.27
C CYS A 174 -4.24 -23.44 -5.05
N PRO A 175 -4.50 -23.98 -3.85
CA PRO A 175 -5.79 -24.63 -3.55
C PRO A 175 -6.99 -23.67 -3.55
N GLY A 176 -6.75 -22.38 -3.37
CA GLY A 176 -7.76 -21.34 -3.31
C GLY A 176 -7.69 -20.35 -4.48
N PRO A 177 -8.64 -19.42 -4.55
CA PRO A 177 -8.74 -18.46 -5.66
C PRO A 177 -7.62 -17.40 -5.65
N TYR A 178 -6.87 -17.27 -4.56
CA TYR A 178 -5.82 -16.26 -4.40
C TYR A 178 -4.55 -16.86 -3.81
N THR A 179 -3.40 -16.37 -4.28
CA THR A 179 -2.07 -16.76 -3.75
C THR A 179 -1.81 -16.25 -2.33
N GLY A 180 -2.45 -15.15 -1.93
CA GLY A 180 -2.16 -14.40 -0.71
C GLY A 180 -1.18 -13.23 -0.94
N CYS A 181 -1.48 -12.09 -0.33
CA CYS A 181 -0.70 -10.85 -0.52
C CYS A 181 0.75 -10.97 -0.03
N VAL A 182 1.00 -11.73 1.05
CA VAL A 182 2.35 -11.95 1.58
C VAL A 182 3.19 -12.75 0.58
N ALA A 183 2.63 -13.80 -0.05
CA ALA A 183 3.35 -14.55 -1.08
C ALA A 183 3.70 -13.66 -2.29
N VAL A 184 2.76 -12.81 -2.73
CA VAL A 184 3.02 -11.87 -3.83
C VAL A 184 4.13 -10.89 -3.46
N ALA A 185 4.10 -10.32 -2.26
CA ALA A 185 5.13 -9.39 -1.81
C ALA A 185 6.52 -10.05 -1.78
N VAL A 186 6.64 -11.24 -1.20
CA VAL A 186 7.90 -11.98 -1.16
C VAL A 186 8.37 -12.35 -2.56
N ALA A 187 7.48 -12.82 -3.44
CA ALA A 187 7.82 -13.17 -4.81
C ALA A 187 8.33 -11.96 -5.62
N GLN A 188 7.76 -10.78 -5.41
CA GLN A 188 8.24 -9.54 -6.03
C GLN A 188 9.62 -9.12 -5.50
N ILE A 189 9.89 -9.28 -4.21
CA ILE A 189 11.23 -9.08 -3.64
C ILE A 189 12.23 -10.04 -4.28
N LEU A 190 11.88 -11.32 -4.44
CA LEU A 190 12.73 -12.32 -5.09
C LEU A 190 12.92 -12.04 -6.60
N SER A 191 11.99 -11.37 -7.25
CA SER A 191 12.18 -10.93 -8.64
C SER A 191 13.23 -9.84 -8.80
N TYR A 192 13.36 -8.99 -7.80
CA TYR A 192 14.39 -7.97 -7.76
C TYR A 192 15.74 -8.52 -7.26
N PHE A 193 15.69 -9.37 -6.23
CA PHE A 193 16.85 -10.06 -5.67
C PHE A 193 16.75 -11.56 -5.97
N PRO A 194 17.21 -12.05 -7.13
CA PRO A 194 17.03 -13.44 -7.56
C PRO A 194 17.96 -14.40 -6.80
N VAL A 195 17.79 -14.49 -5.49
CA VAL A 195 18.62 -15.31 -4.58
C VAL A 195 18.26 -16.79 -4.55
N ILE A 196 17.15 -17.18 -5.17
CA ILE A 196 16.75 -18.58 -5.37
C ILE A 196 16.57 -18.86 -6.85
N GLY A 197 17.09 -20.00 -7.34
CA GLY A 197 17.04 -20.38 -8.75
C GLY A 197 16.06 -21.50 -9.09
N ASN A 198 15.52 -22.17 -8.08
CA ASN A 198 14.53 -23.22 -8.25
C ASN A 198 13.64 -23.33 -7.02
N VAL A 199 12.47 -23.92 -7.21
CA VAL A 199 11.51 -24.21 -6.14
C VAL A 199 10.98 -25.63 -6.29
N SER A 200 10.70 -26.29 -5.17
CA SER A 200 10.01 -27.56 -5.10
C SER A 200 9.05 -27.54 -3.92
N TRP A 201 7.83 -27.94 -4.13
CA TRP A 201 6.80 -27.95 -3.12
C TRP A 201 6.01 -29.25 -3.16
N GLN A 202 5.50 -29.65 -2.02
CA GLN A 202 4.62 -30.80 -1.85
C GLN A 202 3.66 -30.51 -0.70
N ASP A 203 2.43 -30.93 -0.88
CA ASP A 203 1.41 -30.97 0.17
C ASP A 203 0.59 -32.26 0.06
N ASN A 204 -0.53 -32.34 0.79
CA ASN A 204 -1.41 -33.51 0.79
C ASN A 204 -2.20 -33.70 -0.52
N LEU A 205 -2.23 -32.71 -1.40
CA LEU A 205 -3.04 -32.69 -2.62
C LEU A 205 -2.19 -32.87 -3.87
N ALA A 206 -0.99 -32.29 -3.89
CA ALA A 206 -0.16 -32.26 -5.08
C ALA A 206 1.31 -31.98 -4.75
N SER A 207 2.16 -32.09 -5.75
CA SER A 207 3.56 -31.66 -5.71
C SER A 207 3.95 -31.01 -7.03
N GLY A 208 5.00 -30.21 -7.00
CA GLY A 208 5.51 -29.56 -8.19
C GLY A 208 6.88 -28.92 -7.97
N SER A 209 7.52 -28.60 -9.08
CA SER A 209 8.82 -27.91 -9.06
C SER A 209 9.01 -27.06 -10.30
N ALA A 210 9.84 -26.03 -10.22
CA ALA A 210 10.26 -25.24 -11.35
C ALA A 210 11.68 -24.71 -11.16
N ILE A 211 12.38 -24.53 -12.28
CA ILE A 211 13.56 -23.68 -12.36
C ILE A 211 13.05 -22.26 -12.66
N LEU A 212 13.61 -21.26 -11.97
CA LEU A 212 13.20 -19.85 -12.12
C LEU A 212 14.18 -19.15 -13.06
N HIS A 213 13.76 -18.92 -14.30
CA HIS A 213 14.55 -18.20 -15.29
C HIS A 213 14.33 -16.69 -15.13
N TRP A 214 14.89 -16.12 -14.07
CA TRP A 214 14.64 -14.73 -13.66
C TRP A 214 14.85 -13.69 -14.77
N ASN A 215 15.85 -13.82 -15.60
CA ASN A 215 16.08 -12.91 -16.73
C ASN A 215 14.91 -12.93 -17.72
N GLN A 216 14.33 -14.12 -17.98
CA GLN A 216 13.18 -14.26 -18.86
C GLN A 216 11.92 -13.69 -18.18
N ILE A 217 11.69 -14.02 -16.92
CA ILE A 217 10.58 -13.53 -16.12
C ILE A 217 10.56 -12.00 -16.08
N GLN A 218 11.71 -11.38 -15.79
CA GLN A 218 11.86 -9.92 -15.78
C GLN A 218 11.62 -9.32 -17.17
N SER A 219 12.22 -9.90 -18.23
CA SER A 219 11.99 -9.45 -19.60
C SER A 219 10.50 -9.47 -19.99
N ASP A 220 9.77 -10.50 -19.57
CA ASP A 220 8.35 -10.64 -19.83
C ASP A 220 7.52 -9.61 -19.05
N CYS A 221 7.91 -9.32 -17.81
CA CYS A 221 7.29 -8.25 -17.01
C CYS A 221 7.46 -6.88 -17.67
N PHE A 222 8.63 -6.54 -18.19
CA PHE A 222 8.85 -5.28 -18.89
C PHE A 222 7.99 -5.11 -20.12
N LYS A 223 7.81 -6.19 -20.91
CA LYS A 223 6.94 -6.18 -22.10
C LYS A 223 5.47 -5.96 -21.76
N ASN A 224 5.07 -6.29 -20.53
CA ASN A 224 3.68 -6.28 -20.06
C ASN A 224 3.43 -5.27 -18.93
N ASP A 225 4.12 -4.16 -18.94
CA ASP A 225 3.99 -3.11 -17.91
C ASP A 225 4.16 -3.65 -16.48
N GLY A 226 5.20 -4.44 -16.27
CA GLY A 226 5.51 -5.06 -14.98
C GLY A 226 4.60 -6.23 -14.58
N ARG A 227 3.71 -6.68 -15.47
CA ARG A 227 2.79 -7.79 -15.24
C ARG A 227 3.16 -9.00 -16.09
N LEU A 228 2.99 -10.21 -15.53
CA LEU A 228 3.02 -11.41 -16.35
C LEU A 228 1.67 -11.58 -17.05
N ASN A 229 1.72 -11.71 -18.36
CA ASN A 229 0.55 -11.98 -19.17
C ASN A 229 0.58 -13.45 -19.61
N THR A 230 -0.53 -14.17 -19.39
CA THR A 230 -0.70 -15.59 -19.79
C THR A 230 -0.50 -15.83 -21.28
N PHE A 231 -0.62 -14.81 -22.12
CA PHE A 231 -0.53 -14.92 -23.58
C PHE A 231 0.88 -14.71 -24.13
N THR A 232 1.81 -14.14 -23.36
CA THR A 232 3.12 -13.74 -23.88
C THR A 232 4.20 -14.81 -23.66
N THR A 233 4.26 -15.42 -22.47
CA THR A 233 5.22 -16.46 -22.14
C THR A 233 4.62 -17.44 -21.12
N PRO A 234 4.01 -18.52 -21.59
CA PRO A 234 3.48 -19.56 -20.70
C PRO A 234 4.51 -20.09 -19.71
N GLN A 235 5.79 -20.10 -20.09
CA GLN A 235 6.88 -20.57 -19.22
C GLN A 235 7.05 -19.67 -17.99
N SER A 236 7.20 -18.36 -18.15
CA SER A 236 7.37 -17.44 -17.02
C SER A 236 6.16 -17.44 -16.10
N ALA A 237 4.95 -17.52 -16.68
CA ALA A 237 3.72 -17.63 -15.90
C ALA A 237 3.68 -18.93 -15.08
N ASN A 238 4.08 -20.04 -15.67
CA ASN A 238 4.15 -21.34 -15.00
C ASN A 238 5.20 -21.37 -13.88
N GLU A 239 6.39 -20.81 -14.12
CA GLU A 239 7.46 -20.74 -13.13
C GLU A 239 7.05 -19.91 -11.92
N ILE A 240 6.42 -18.75 -12.15
CA ILE A 240 5.92 -17.91 -11.06
C ILE A 240 4.73 -18.54 -10.34
N ALA A 241 3.85 -19.26 -11.02
CA ALA A 241 2.78 -20.00 -10.35
C ALA A 241 3.34 -21.11 -9.42
N HIS A 242 4.42 -21.79 -9.81
CA HIS A 242 5.13 -22.71 -8.92
C HIS A 242 5.79 -21.99 -7.74
N LEU A 243 6.41 -20.82 -7.97
CA LEU A 243 6.96 -19.99 -6.89
C LEU A 243 5.88 -19.58 -5.89
N MET A 244 4.73 -19.10 -6.37
CA MET A 244 3.62 -18.70 -5.51
C MET A 244 3.12 -19.87 -4.66
N ARG A 245 2.98 -21.05 -5.26
CA ARG A 245 2.58 -22.25 -4.50
C ARG A 245 3.63 -22.68 -3.50
N TYR A 246 4.92 -22.65 -3.87
CA TYR A 246 6.02 -22.90 -2.96
C TYR A 246 5.98 -21.98 -1.74
N LEU A 247 5.85 -20.66 -1.99
CA LEU A 247 5.73 -19.68 -0.90
C LEU A 247 4.49 -19.96 -0.04
N GLY A 248 3.37 -20.33 -0.64
CA GLY A 248 2.18 -20.73 0.11
C GLY A 248 2.43 -21.91 1.05
N VAL A 249 3.24 -22.88 0.67
CA VAL A 249 3.60 -24.02 1.53
C VAL A 249 4.55 -23.59 2.64
N VAL A 250 5.66 -22.93 2.31
CA VAL A 250 6.70 -22.58 3.29
C VAL A 250 6.28 -21.46 4.26
N LEU A 251 5.36 -20.60 3.84
CA LEU A 251 4.77 -19.54 4.67
C LEU A 251 3.46 -19.96 5.35
N LYS A 252 3.09 -21.22 5.26
CA LYS A 252 1.92 -21.83 5.92
C LYS A 252 0.60 -21.12 5.56
N ALA A 253 0.38 -20.92 4.26
CA ALA A 253 -0.83 -20.28 3.77
C ALA A 253 -2.09 -21.04 4.17
N GLU A 254 -3.06 -20.31 4.71
CA GLU A 254 -4.41 -20.79 4.93
C GLU A 254 -5.30 -20.32 3.78
N TYR A 255 -5.65 -21.24 2.89
CA TYR A 255 -6.50 -20.97 1.73
C TYR A 255 -7.97 -21.11 2.10
N LYS A 256 -8.78 -20.10 1.78
CA LYS A 256 -10.23 -20.06 1.97
C LYS A 256 -10.90 -19.59 0.67
N ASP A 257 -12.21 -19.79 0.58
CA ASP A 257 -12.99 -19.42 -0.62
C ASP A 257 -12.99 -17.91 -0.90
N ASP A 258 -12.85 -17.09 0.13
CA ASP A 258 -12.87 -15.63 0.07
C ASP A 258 -11.49 -14.97 0.18
N GLY A 259 -10.44 -15.75 0.43
CA GLY A 259 -9.10 -15.19 0.57
C GLY A 259 -8.04 -16.19 1.01
N THR A 260 -6.81 -15.72 1.12
CA THR A 260 -5.66 -16.50 1.61
C THR A 260 -4.92 -15.68 2.65
N SER A 261 -4.78 -16.22 3.84
CA SER A 261 -4.04 -15.59 4.95
C SER A 261 -2.66 -16.20 5.15
N MET A 262 -1.70 -15.36 5.51
CA MET A 262 -0.33 -15.73 5.87
C MET A 262 0.19 -14.72 6.89
N GLU A 263 0.98 -15.19 7.84
CA GLU A 263 1.63 -14.33 8.81
C GLU A 263 2.89 -13.67 8.23
N SER A 264 2.98 -12.34 8.30
CA SER A 264 4.20 -11.60 7.88
C SER A 264 5.45 -12.06 8.64
N LYS A 265 5.29 -12.55 9.87
CA LYS A 265 6.37 -13.11 10.68
C LYS A 265 6.99 -14.35 10.02
N ASP A 266 6.16 -15.22 9.44
CA ASP A 266 6.67 -16.43 8.76
C ASP A 266 7.46 -16.04 7.50
N ALA A 267 7.03 -15.00 6.77
CA ALA A 267 7.80 -14.46 5.64
C ALA A 267 9.16 -13.88 6.06
N ILE A 268 9.20 -13.09 7.14
CA ILE A 268 10.45 -12.53 7.67
C ILE A 268 11.41 -13.64 8.10
N ASN A 269 10.90 -14.64 8.84
CA ASN A 269 11.69 -15.77 9.28
C ASN A 269 12.23 -16.58 8.07
N TRP A 270 11.35 -16.89 7.10
CA TRP A 270 11.75 -17.62 5.91
C TRP A 270 12.83 -16.87 5.11
N ILE A 271 12.69 -15.56 4.89
CA ILE A 271 13.71 -14.75 4.21
C ILE A 271 15.06 -14.85 4.93
N ASN A 272 15.05 -14.69 6.25
CA ASN A 272 16.27 -14.69 7.05
C ASN A 272 16.96 -16.06 7.16
N ASP A 273 16.19 -17.14 7.17
CA ASP A 273 16.67 -18.49 7.42
C ASP A 273 17.06 -19.21 6.13
N TRP A 274 16.41 -18.87 5.00
CA TRP A 274 16.50 -19.64 3.75
C TRP A 274 17.04 -18.84 2.57
N THR A 275 17.33 -17.56 2.74
CA THR A 275 17.92 -16.73 1.68
C THR A 275 19.14 -15.97 2.19
N SER A 276 19.89 -15.36 1.27
CA SER A 276 21.00 -14.45 1.64
C SER A 276 20.51 -13.05 2.04
N LEU A 277 19.22 -12.78 1.92
CA LEU A 277 18.61 -11.50 2.27
C LEU A 277 18.38 -11.40 3.78
N LYS A 278 18.23 -10.16 4.27
CA LYS A 278 17.86 -9.88 5.65
C LYS A 278 16.59 -9.05 5.69
N ALA A 279 15.60 -9.53 6.43
CA ALA A 279 14.33 -8.86 6.63
C ALA A 279 14.10 -8.56 8.11
N THR A 280 13.60 -7.37 8.40
CA THR A 280 13.23 -6.95 9.76
C THR A 280 11.83 -6.36 9.76
N LYS A 281 11.11 -6.53 10.87
CA LYS A 281 9.82 -5.89 11.07
C LYS A 281 10.04 -4.47 11.58
N LEU A 282 9.67 -3.48 10.79
CA LEU A 282 9.60 -2.10 11.28
C LEU A 282 8.46 -1.97 12.28
N LYS A 283 8.72 -1.34 13.40
CA LYS A 283 7.70 -1.01 14.40
C LYS A 283 7.06 0.35 14.13
N GLU A 284 7.83 1.27 13.55
CA GLU A 284 7.47 2.64 13.23
C GLU A 284 8.09 3.01 11.88
N TYR A 285 7.50 4.00 11.19
CA TYR A 285 8.11 4.54 9.99
C TYR A 285 9.46 5.20 10.34
N ASN A 286 10.52 4.71 9.74
CA ASN A 286 11.85 5.30 9.82
C ASN A 286 12.46 5.36 8.42
N ALA A 287 12.48 6.56 7.85
CA ALA A 287 12.99 6.77 6.48
C ALA A 287 14.43 6.29 6.34
N ASN A 288 15.29 6.53 7.32
CA ASN A 288 16.69 6.13 7.25
C ASN A 288 16.84 4.60 7.20
N GLU A 289 16.02 3.86 7.94
CA GLU A 289 16.04 2.39 7.89
C GLU A 289 15.50 1.84 6.56
N ILE A 290 14.50 2.52 5.97
CA ILE A 290 13.92 2.10 4.69
C ILE A 290 14.86 2.38 3.51
N PHE A 291 15.56 3.53 3.53
CA PHE A 291 16.43 3.92 2.42
C PHE A 291 17.87 3.43 2.55
N MET A 292 18.28 2.91 3.69
CA MET A 292 19.61 2.36 3.92
C MET A 292 19.64 0.82 3.85
N ALA A 293 18.50 0.17 3.71
CA ALA A 293 18.37 -1.27 3.51
C ALA A 293 18.42 -1.63 2.04
#